data_8935ddd5bdd974bc31c0aab8b3522a0d
#
_entry.id   8935ddd5bdd974bc31c0aab8b3522a0d
#
_cell.length_a   1.000
_cell.length_b   1.000
_cell.length_c   1.000
_cell.angle_alpha   90.00
_cell.angle_beta   90.00
_cell.angle_gamma   90.00
#
_symmetry.space_group_name_H-M   'P 1'
#
loop_
_entity.id
_entity.type
_entity.pdbx_description
1 polymer ?
#
loop_
_entity_poly.entity_id
_entity_poly.type
_entity_poly.pdbx_seq_one_letter_code
_entity_poly.pdbx_strand_id
1 'polypeptide(L)'
;MVVPELQAANFGGDYDNFTYPRYALDFALVRVYEHGKPIQSPYNLKWKTKGSVPREPVFVAGFPGSTNRLNTYSQFVFNRDIFYPFMLRRINSMLMTARRYSERGPEQSRRALDDILNDENAKKSLIGEYKGLMDKTIETKCRQNENELRQRIASDPELAGLHGNAWETIDRVVQKQAVIFKEYTATFSTPLADIAFSIIRYALEKESISPTSAGTDKSADKKTPEKPLAADKTVKKELLEELRAQSLSPTAIALDYEEVRLAGELEFLLSELSAGDPFVRSMLGEGSILRAPADVARDAIRGTHLTDIAFRKTLLDGGRKAIERSTDPMIVFMRKLVPLWLEREEYHRNNIQAPLAVALEKIALARFAVYGKSAYPDANFSLRLSVGTVQGYSMNGTLAPSQTTLYGLFDRALSFATSDVASDFILPARLAANREAPQRDRIPLATPVNFVTTCDIVGGNSGSPLINRNLEFVGLVFDGNIESLSGRFVYNEEAGRTLCVHPTFIIEALRKLYNAGNTADELEGIKSIPLAPETKPSDSKPSEKNLDKVPEKRSGTVDEAKPPRNMVRAP
;
A
#
# COMPACT_ATOMS: atom_id res chain seq x y z
N MET A 1 13.55 13.57 11.28
CA MET A 1 13.15 12.19 10.89
C MET A 1 14.39 11.32 10.79
N VAL A 2 14.37 10.11 11.34
CA VAL A 2 15.46 9.11 11.18
C VAL A 2 14.85 7.89 10.50
N VAL A 3 15.44 7.49 9.38
CA VAL A 3 14.99 6.36 8.55
C VAL A 3 16.23 5.61 8.08
N PRO A 4 16.27 4.28 8.16
CA PRO A 4 17.29 3.48 7.50
C PRO A 4 17.27 3.66 5.97
N GLU A 5 18.42 3.40 5.34
CA GLU A 5 18.48 3.26 3.89
C GLU A 5 17.60 2.09 3.42
N LEU A 6 17.04 2.20 2.22
CA LEU A 6 16.14 1.19 1.65
C LEU A 6 16.74 -0.22 1.68
N GLN A 7 18.04 -0.35 1.40
CA GLN A 7 18.77 -1.62 1.46
C GLN A 7 18.78 -2.27 2.85
N ALA A 8 18.73 -1.47 3.94
CA ALA A 8 18.63 -2.00 5.30
C ALA A 8 17.17 -2.33 5.68
N ALA A 9 16.24 -1.45 5.31
CA ALA A 9 14.82 -1.62 5.62
C ALA A 9 14.20 -2.78 4.83
N ASN A 10 14.63 -2.96 3.56
CA ASN A 10 14.17 -4.02 2.65
C ASN A 10 15.29 -5.01 2.28
N PHE A 11 16.13 -5.39 3.24
CA PHE A 11 17.19 -6.37 3.01
C PHE A 11 16.60 -7.71 2.59
N GLY A 12 17.08 -8.25 1.46
CA GLY A 12 16.58 -9.45 0.82
C GLY A 12 15.47 -9.20 -0.22
N GLY A 13 15.07 -7.93 -0.43
CA GLY A 13 14.16 -7.51 -1.49
C GLY A 13 12.84 -8.29 -1.51
N ASP A 14 12.27 -8.47 -2.70
CA ASP A 14 11.06 -9.29 -2.88
C ASP A 14 11.30 -10.77 -2.52
N TYR A 15 12.54 -11.27 -2.67
CA TYR A 15 12.85 -12.66 -2.32
C TYR A 15 12.50 -12.97 -0.86
N ASP A 16 12.89 -12.10 0.08
CA ASP A 16 12.64 -12.26 1.51
C ASP A 16 11.32 -11.64 2.00
N ASN A 17 10.61 -10.89 1.16
CA ASN A 17 9.33 -10.32 1.50
C ASN A 17 8.31 -11.40 1.89
N PHE A 18 7.55 -11.21 2.97
CA PHE A 18 6.67 -12.21 3.56
C PHE A 18 7.35 -13.55 3.90
N THR A 19 8.65 -13.56 4.12
CA THR A 19 9.34 -14.79 4.52
C THR A 19 9.96 -14.67 5.91
N TYR A 20 10.23 -15.82 6.52
CA TYR A 20 11.00 -15.92 7.76
C TYR A 20 11.90 -17.16 7.70
N PRO A 21 13.16 -17.10 8.14
CA PRO A 21 13.85 -16.03 8.89
C PRO A 21 14.07 -14.74 8.07
N ARG A 22 13.85 -13.59 8.70
CA ARG A 22 13.97 -12.24 8.11
C ARG A 22 15.05 -11.43 8.82
N TYR A 23 15.66 -10.45 8.10
CA TYR A 23 16.77 -9.64 8.61
C TYR A 23 16.63 -8.16 8.20
N ALA A 24 15.45 -7.60 8.36
CA ALA A 24 15.14 -6.23 7.96
C ALA A 24 15.27 -5.25 9.13
N LEU A 25 15.81 -4.06 8.87
CA LEU A 25 15.82 -2.92 9.79
C LEU A 25 14.76 -1.91 9.35
N ASP A 26 13.52 -2.33 9.32
CA ASP A 26 12.40 -1.53 8.82
C ASP A 26 11.78 -0.71 9.95
N PHE A 27 12.20 0.55 10.09
CA PHE A 27 11.60 1.51 11.00
C PHE A 27 11.70 2.94 10.49
N ALA A 28 10.83 3.81 10.98
CA ALA A 28 10.93 5.25 10.81
C ALA A 28 10.60 5.96 12.12
N LEU A 29 11.41 6.94 12.50
CA LEU A 29 11.14 7.80 13.64
C LEU A 29 10.80 9.20 13.14
N VAL A 30 9.62 9.68 13.48
CA VAL A 30 9.13 11.02 13.14
C VAL A 30 8.85 11.79 14.42
N ARG A 31 9.10 13.11 14.40
CA ARG A 31 8.72 14.00 15.50
C ARG A 31 7.55 14.85 15.05
N VAL A 32 6.47 14.79 15.82
CA VAL A 32 5.26 15.59 15.57
C VAL A 32 5.42 16.94 16.26
N TYR A 33 4.99 18.00 15.56
CA TYR A 33 5.03 19.38 16.04
C TYR A 33 3.63 19.97 16.05
N GLU A 34 3.33 20.72 17.11
CA GLU A 34 2.15 21.54 17.23
C GLU A 34 2.58 22.96 17.58
N HIS A 35 2.07 23.97 16.85
CA HIS A 35 2.47 25.37 16.99
C HIS A 35 3.99 25.61 16.99
N GLY A 36 4.73 24.87 16.15
CA GLY A 36 6.18 24.98 16.00
C GLY A 36 7.02 24.37 17.12
N LYS A 37 6.39 23.67 18.06
CA LYS A 37 7.07 22.95 19.16
C LYS A 37 6.78 21.46 19.08
N PRO A 38 7.71 20.58 19.50
CA PRO A 38 7.43 19.16 19.62
C PRO A 38 6.22 18.94 20.53
N ILE A 39 5.30 18.09 20.08
CA ILE A 39 4.12 17.73 20.88
C ILE A 39 4.57 16.99 22.15
N GLN A 40 3.96 17.33 23.28
CA GLN A 40 4.14 16.60 24.54
C GLN A 40 2.89 15.76 24.80
N SER A 41 3.01 14.45 24.66
CA SER A 41 1.94 13.53 24.98
C SER A 41 2.01 13.13 26.46
N PRO A 42 0.90 13.20 27.22
CA PRO A 42 0.85 12.69 28.59
C PRO A 42 0.94 11.16 28.64
N TYR A 43 0.74 10.49 27.49
CA TYR A 43 0.79 9.05 27.37
C TYR A 43 1.89 8.65 26.37
N ASN A 44 2.80 7.80 26.82
CA ASN A 44 3.84 7.20 26.00
C ASN A 44 4.07 5.75 26.41
N LEU A 45 4.56 4.95 25.47
CA LEU A 45 5.04 3.60 25.76
C LEU A 45 6.49 3.67 26.22
N LYS A 46 6.80 3.02 27.34
CA LYS A 46 8.18 2.89 27.79
C LYS A 46 8.93 1.95 26.88
N TRP A 47 10.11 2.34 26.44
CA TRP A 47 10.98 1.51 25.62
C TRP A 47 11.64 0.41 26.44
N LYS A 48 11.49 -0.85 26.03
CA LYS A 48 12.18 -1.99 26.63
C LYS A 48 13.25 -2.50 25.67
N THR A 49 14.47 -1.99 25.78
CA THR A 49 15.58 -2.28 24.83
C THR A 49 15.84 -3.77 24.67
N LYS A 50 15.73 -4.57 25.72
CA LYS A 50 15.92 -6.03 25.64
C LYS A 50 14.79 -6.78 24.93
N GLY A 51 13.71 -6.08 24.55
CA GLY A 51 12.56 -6.69 23.92
C GLY A 51 11.84 -7.72 24.79
N SER A 52 11.09 -8.60 24.15
CA SER A 52 10.36 -9.71 24.78
C SER A 52 11.15 -11.00 24.71
N VAL A 53 10.89 -11.88 25.67
CA VAL A 53 11.50 -13.23 25.72
C VAL A 53 10.56 -14.29 25.08
N PRO A 54 11.08 -15.44 24.64
CA PRO A 54 10.25 -16.52 24.11
C PRO A 54 9.12 -16.90 25.09
N ARG A 55 7.91 -17.10 24.54
CA ARG A 55 6.66 -17.40 25.25
C ARG A 55 6.10 -16.27 26.12
N GLU A 56 6.71 -15.08 26.13
CA GLU A 56 6.11 -13.91 26.78
C GLU A 56 4.81 -13.53 26.06
N PRO A 57 3.70 -13.29 26.78
CA PRO A 57 2.49 -12.72 26.20
C PRO A 57 2.73 -11.29 25.71
N VAL A 58 2.32 -11.03 24.48
CA VAL A 58 2.48 -9.74 23.82
C VAL A 58 1.19 -9.33 23.13
N PHE A 59 1.07 -8.04 22.84
CA PHE A 59 -0.13 -7.46 22.27
C PHE A 59 0.25 -6.50 21.15
N VAL A 60 -0.38 -6.63 19.98
CA VAL A 60 -0.32 -5.63 18.91
C VAL A 60 -1.51 -4.69 19.05
N ALA A 61 -1.25 -3.39 19.23
CA ALA A 61 -2.26 -2.35 19.22
C ALA A 61 -2.21 -1.61 17.89
N GLY A 62 -3.13 -1.90 16.97
CA GLY A 62 -3.04 -1.38 15.61
C GLY A 62 -4.37 -1.31 14.88
N PHE A 63 -4.30 -0.93 13.60
CA PHE A 63 -5.44 -0.73 12.72
C PHE A 63 -5.38 -1.74 11.56
N PRO A 64 -5.79 -3.00 11.78
CA PRO A 64 -5.84 -3.99 10.71
C PRO A 64 -6.82 -3.54 9.62
N GLY A 65 -6.41 -3.60 8.36
CA GLY A 65 -7.16 -3.09 7.22
C GLY A 65 -8.49 -3.80 7.04
N SER A 66 -8.48 -4.99 6.46
CA SER A 66 -9.71 -5.77 6.26
C SER A 66 -9.43 -7.26 6.26
N THR A 67 -10.39 -8.02 6.80
CA THR A 67 -10.47 -9.49 6.66
C THR A 67 -11.78 -9.88 6.02
N ASN A 68 -11.85 -11.10 5.51
CA ASN A 68 -13.01 -11.65 4.82
C ASN A 68 -13.45 -12.99 5.45
N ARG A 69 -13.26 -13.12 6.77
CA ARG A 69 -13.53 -14.36 7.54
C ARG A 69 -15.01 -14.63 7.73
N LEU A 70 -15.82 -13.57 7.66
CA LEU A 70 -17.28 -13.64 7.81
C LEU A 70 -18.02 -13.63 6.46
N ASN A 71 -17.29 -13.68 5.35
CA ASN A 71 -17.89 -13.81 4.02
C ASN A 71 -18.81 -15.04 3.94
N THR A 72 -19.87 -14.91 3.16
CA THR A 72 -20.69 -16.07 2.75
C THR A 72 -19.90 -16.93 1.77
N TYR A 73 -20.35 -18.18 1.61
CA TYR A 73 -19.71 -19.10 0.68
C TYR A 73 -19.74 -18.59 -0.78
N SER A 74 -20.82 -17.92 -1.19
CA SER A 74 -20.89 -17.31 -2.54
C SER A 74 -19.86 -16.19 -2.72
N GLN A 75 -19.62 -15.36 -1.70
CA GLN A 75 -18.56 -14.35 -1.73
C GLN A 75 -17.16 -14.99 -1.75
N PHE A 76 -16.98 -16.10 -1.03
CA PHE A 76 -15.73 -16.87 -1.07
C PHE A 76 -15.45 -17.38 -2.49
N VAL A 77 -16.45 -17.98 -3.14
CA VAL A 77 -16.34 -18.47 -4.54
C VAL A 77 -16.05 -17.32 -5.52
N PHE A 78 -16.76 -16.19 -5.39
CA PHE A 78 -16.50 -15.00 -6.22
C PHE A 78 -15.05 -14.53 -6.08
N ASN A 79 -14.52 -14.45 -4.87
CA ASN A 79 -13.13 -14.07 -4.64
C ASN A 79 -12.18 -15.06 -5.31
N ARG A 80 -12.37 -16.37 -5.10
CA ARG A 80 -11.52 -17.42 -5.64
C ARG A 80 -11.53 -17.45 -7.18
N ASP A 81 -12.70 -17.39 -7.79
CA ASP A 81 -12.86 -17.71 -9.21
C ASP A 81 -12.81 -16.46 -10.12
N ILE A 82 -13.06 -15.26 -9.59
CA ILE A 82 -13.19 -14.03 -10.38
C ILE A 82 -12.24 -12.95 -9.90
N PHE A 83 -12.34 -12.51 -8.63
CA PHE A 83 -11.62 -11.35 -8.14
C PHE A 83 -10.10 -11.56 -8.14
N TYR A 84 -9.60 -12.59 -7.45
CA TYR A 84 -8.16 -12.81 -7.34
C TYR A 84 -7.49 -13.16 -8.68
N PRO A 85 -8.05 -14.01 -9.54
CA PRO A 85 -7.49 -14.23 -10.87
C PRO A 85 -7.39 -12.96 -11.72
N PHE A 86 -8.39 -12.09 -11.67
CA PHE A 86 -8.34 -10.80 -12.36
C PHE A 86 -7.26 -9.89 -11.79
N MET A 87 -7.22 -9.72 -10.47
CA MET A 87 -6.22 -8.86 -9.82
C MET A 87 -4.79 -9.34 -10.07
N LEU A 88 -4.55 -10.66 -10.07
CA LEU A 88 -3.24 -11.24 -10.39
C LEU A 88 -2.83 -10.97 -11.86
N ARG A 89 -3.76 -11.01 -12.81
CA ARG A 89 -3.45 -10.63 -14.20
C ARG A 89 -3.13 -9.14 -14.29
N ARG A 90 -3.90 -8.29 -13.62
CA ARG A 90 -3.70 -6.84 -13.63
C ARG A 90 -2.35 -6.47 -13.05
N ILE A 91 -2.02 -6.93 -11.85
CA ILE A 91 -0.74 -6.60 -11.21
C ILE A 91 0.46 -7.13 -12.01
N ASN A 92 0.33 -8.31 -12.65
CA ASN A 92 1.36 -8.81 -13.57
C ASN A 92 1.55 -7.89 -14.78
N SER A 93 0.47 -7.36 -15.36
CA SER A 93 0.54 -6.42 -16.48
C SER A 93 1.25 -5.13 -16.09
N MET A 94 0.89 -4.55 -14.95
CA MET A 94 1.50 -3.33 -14.41
C MET A 94 2.99 -3.54 -14.13
N LEU A 95 3.35 -4.62 -13.43
CA LEU A 95 4.73 -4.96 -13.11
C LEU A 95 5.59 -5.18 -14.36
N MET A 96 5.06 -5.89 -15.38
CA MET A 96 5.77 -6.06 -16.65
C MET A 96 5.99 -4.73 -17.36
N THR A 97 5.03 -3.84 -17.34
CA THR A 97 5.10 -2.50 -17.94
C THR A 97 6.20 -1.67 -17.25
N ALA A 98 6.19 -1.63 -15.89
CA ALA A 98 7.20 -0.92 -15.12
C ALA A 98 8.62 -1.48 -15.33
N ARG A 99 8.78 -2.81 -15.36
CA ARG A 99 10.08 -3.46 -15.61
C ARG A 99 10.62 -3.16 -17.01
N ARG A 100 9.81 -3.28 -18.07
CA ARG A 100 10.23 -2.91 -19.44
C ARG A 100 10.66 -1.45 -19.55
N TYR A 101 9.99 -0.56 -18.83
CA TYR A 101 10.42 0.84 -18.77
C TYR A 101 11.75 0.98 -18.03
N SER A 102 11.94 0.30 -16.90
CA SER A 102 13.17 0.36 -16.10
C SER A 102 14.42 -0.11 -16.87
N GLU A 103 14.28 -1.06 -17.80
CA GLU A 103 15.35 -1.58 -18.64
C GLU A 103 15.93 -0.55 -19.64
N ARG A 104 15.24 0.58 -19.87
CA ARG A 104 15.68 1.62 -20.82
C ARG A 104 16.87 2.44 -20.30
N GLY A 105 17.18 2.41 -19.00
CA GLY A 105 18.34 3.07 -18.44
C GLY A 105 18.22 3.38 -16.93
N PRO A 106 19.29 3.90 -16.32
CA PRO A 106 19.33 4.11 -14.86
C PRO A 106 18.27 5.09 -14.33
N GLU A 107 17.97 6.15 -15.08
CA GLU A 107 16.96 7.13 -14.65
C GLU A 107 15.55 6.54 -14.76
N GLN A 108 15.28 5.74 -15.78
CA GLN A 108 14.02 5.02 -15.93
C GLN A 108 13.84 3.98 -14.81
N SER A 109 14.92 3.27 -14.49
CA SER A 109 14.92 2.34 -13.35
C SER A 109 14.61 3.07 -12.04
N ARG A 110 15.23 4.22 -11.80
CA ARG A 110 14.94 5.03 -10.61
C ARG A 110 13.48 5.49 -10.53
N ARG A 111 12.88 5.90 -11.67
CA ARG A 111 11.48 6.35 -11.73
C ARG A 111 10.48 5.24 -11.51
N ALA A 112 10.77 4.03 -11.99
CA ALA A 112 9.89 2.88 -11.88
C ALA A 112 10.05 2.12 -10.56
N LEU A 113 11.08 2.42 -9.76
CA LEU A 113 11.46 1.62 -8.59
C LEU A 113 10.31 1.47 -7.58
N ASP A 114 9.67 2.57 -7.21
CA ASP A 114 8.60 2.54 -6.21
C ASP A 114 7.39 1.72 -6.71
N ASP A 115 7.04 1.85 -7.99
CA ASP A 115 5.95 1.06 -8.59
C ASP A 115 6.32 -0.44 -8.62
N ILE A 116 7.55 -0.78 -9.03
CA ILE A 116 8.02 -2.17 -9.05
C ILE A 116 7.95 -2.79 -7.65
N LEU A 117 8.48 -2.12 -6.63
CA LEU A 117 8.47 -2.61 -5.26
C LEU A 117 7.04 -2.78 -4.71
N ASN A 118 6.17 -1.82 -4.98
CA ASN A 118 4.76 -1.88 -4.56
C ASN A 118 4.01 -3.01 -5.27
N ASP A 119 4.21 -3.17 -6.58
CA ASP A 119 3.55 -4.19 -7.38
C ASP A 119 4.05 -5.61 -7.04
N GLU A 120 5.35 -5.79 -6.77
CA GLU A 120 5.93 -7.05 -6.28
C GLU A 120 5.33 -7.44 -4.93
N ASN A 121 5.27 -6.50 -3.99
CA ASN A 121 4.66 -6.70 -2.68
C ASN A 121 3.18 -7.08 -2.80
N ALA A 122 2.40 -6.32 -3.59
CA ALA A 122 0.98 -6.59 -3.81
C ALA A 122 0.76 -7.94 -4.49
N LYS A 123 1.56 -8.29 -5.51
CA LYS A 123 1.50 -9.58 -6.19
C LYS A 123 1.74 -10.74 -5.24
N LYS A 124 2.77 -10.66 -4.40
CA LYS A 124 3.13 -11.71 -3.45
C LYS A 124 2.05 -11.90 -2.39
N SER A 125 1.48 -10.80 -1.88
CA SER A 125 0.32 -10.82 -0.98
C SER A 125 -0.88 -11.49 -1.65
N LEU A 126 -1.26 -11.05 -2.86
CA LEU A 126 -2.38 -11.65 -3.61
C LEU A 126 -2.18 -13.16 -3.87
N ILE A 127 -0.96 -13.59 -4.20
CA ILE A 127 -0.65 -15.02 -4.39
C ILE A 127 -0.84 -15.79 -3.08
N GLY A 128 -0.37 -15.26 -1.95
CA GLY A 128 -0.51 -15.91 -0.65
C GLY A 128 -1.97 -16.00 -0.20
N GLU A 129 -2.72 -14.92 -0.35
CA GLU A 129 -4.17 -14.89 -0.09
C GLU A 129 -4.93 -15.86 -1.01
N TYR A 130 -4.61 -15.87 -2.30
CA TYR A 130 -5.23 -16.76 -3.29
C TYR A 130 -4.96 -18.24 -3.01
N LYS A 131 -3.74 -18.59 -2.54
CA LYS A 131 -3.44 -19.94 -2.07
C LYS A 131 -4.37 -20.36 -0.92
N GLY A 132 -4.69 -19.44 0.00
CA GLY A 132 -5.67 -19.67 1.05
C GLY A 132 -7.07 -19.99 0.50
N LEU A 133 -7.52 -19.28 -0.56
CA LEU A 133 -8.81 -19.57 -1.22
C LEU A 133 -8.82 -20.91 -1.97
N MET A 134 -7.66 -21.39 -2.42
CA MET A 134 -7.52 -22.69 -3.08
C MET A 134 -7.38 -23.85 -2.08
N ASP A 135 -7.21 -23.58 -0.80
CA ASP A 135 -7.12 -24.59 0.25
C ASP A 135 -8.50 -25.19 0.55
N LYS A 136 -8.62 -26.50 0.31
CA LYS A 136 -9.87 -27.25 0.54
C LYS A 136 -10.30 -27.29 2.00
N THR A 137 -9.36 -27.17 2.93
CA THR A 137 -9.65 -27.12 4.37
C THR A 137 -10.33 -25.81 4.72
N ILE A 138 -9.82 -24.68 4.19
CA ILE A 138 -10.40 -23.36 4.36
C ILE A 138 -11.79 -23.28 3.70
N GLU A 139 -11.92 -23.77 2.46
CA GLU A 139 -13.21 -23.85 1.77
C GLU A 139 -14.25 -24.64 2.59
N THR A 140 -13.86 -25.80 3.07
CA THR A 140 -14.74 -26.67 3.88
C THR A 140 -15.16 -25.98 5.16
N LYS A 141 -14.25 -25.34 5.86
CA LYS A 141 -14.52 -24.59 7.09
C LYS A 141 -15.48 -23.41 6.85
N CYS A 142 -15.28 -22.64 5.76
CA CYS A 142 -16.17 -21.56 5.38
C CYS A 142 -17.60 -22.07 5.16
N ARG A 143 -17.76 -23.16 4.39
CA ARG A 143 -19.07 -23.78 4.11
C ARG A 143 -19.71 -24.36 5.37
N GLN A 144 -18.95 -25.00 6.23
CA GLN A 144 -19.45 -25.56 7.50
C GLN A 144 -19.94 -24.46 8.43
N ASN A 145 -19.18 -23.38 8.61
CA ASN A 145 -19.55 -22.25 9.46
C ASN A 145 -20.82 -21.56 8.97
N GLU A 146 -20.99 -21.41 7.65
CA GLU A 146 -22.21 -20.87 7.08
C GLU A 146 -23.40 -21.80 7.32
N ASN A 147 -23.25 -23.10 7.03
CA ASN A 147 -24.32 -24.07 7.22
C ASN A 147 -24.76 -24.16 8.68
N GLU A 148 -23.84 -24.15 9.62
CA GLU A 148 -24.14 -24.15 11.06
C GLU A 148 -24.97 -22.93 11.44
N LEU A 149 -24.57 -21.74 11.01
CA LEU A 149 -25.30 -20.51 11.29
C LEU A 149 -26.72 -20.57 10.67
N ARG A 150 -26.84 -20.99 9.40
CA ARG A 150 -28.12 -21.13 8.70
C ARG A 150 -29.06 -22.10 9.44
N GLN A 151 -28.56 -23.24 9.91
CA GLN A 151 -29.33 -24.21 10.66
C GLN A 151 -29.86 -23.66 11.98
N ARG A 152 -28.99 -22.94 12.73
CA ARG A 152 -29.39 -22.29 13.98
C ARG A 152 -30.46 -21.22 13.77
N ILE A 153 -30.33 -20.42 12.71
CA ILE A 153 -31.34 -19.42 12.35
C ILE A 153 -32.66 -20.10 11.93
N ALA A 154 -32.61 -21.15 11.10
CA ALA A 154 -33.80 -21.86 10.63
C ALA A 154 -34.53 -22.60 11.75
N SER A 155 -33.87 -22.98 12.83
CA SER A 155 -34.48 -23.64 14.00
C SER A 155 -35.26 -22.67 14.92
N ASP A 156 -35.09 -21.37 14.74
CA ASP A 156 -35.81 -20.33 15.47
C ASP A 156 -36.72 -19.55 14.50
N PRO A 157 -38.08 -19.66 14.64
CA PRO A 157 -39.02 -19.02 13.72
C PRO A 157 -38.90 -17.49 13.67
N GLU A 158 -38.54 -16.83 14.77
CA GLU A 158 -38.36 -15.38 14.82
C GLU A 158 -37.12 -14.97 14.04
N LEU A 159 -35.97 -15.62 14.31
CA LEU A 159 -34.72 -15.38 13.60
C LEU A 159 -34.84 -15.75 12.12
N ALA A 160 -35.54 -16.83 11.77
CA ALA A 160 -35.81 -17.23 10.38
C ALA A 160 -36.62 -16.16 9.63
N GLY A 161 -37.63 -15.59 10.27
CA GLY A 161 -38.43 -14.50 9.69
C GLY A 161 -37.65 -13.22 9.45
N LEU A 162 -36.74 -12.87 10.37
CA LEU A 162 -35.94 -11.64 10.27
C LEU A 162 -34.74 -11.75 9.32
N HIS A 163 -34.08 -12.90 9.28
CA HIS A 163 -32.74 -13.06 8.67
C HIS A 163 -32.65 -14.12 7.57
N GLY A 164 -33.65 -15.06 7.49
CA GLY A 164 -33.56 -16.26 6.65
C GLY A 164 -33.29 -16.00 5.16
N ASN A 165 -33.76 -14.89 4.60
CA ASN A 165 -33.61 -14.55 3.18
C ASN A 165 -32.31 -13.82 2.83
N ALA A 166 -31.43 -13.55 3.82
CA ALA A 166 -30.23 -12.75 3.60
C ALA A 166 -29.24 -13.46 2.67
N TRP A 167 -29.03 -14.75 2.84
CA TRP A 167 -28.09 -15.52 1.99
C TRP A 167 -28.51 -15.59 0.53
N GLU A 168 -29.80 -15.85 0.25
CA GLU A 168 -30.34 -15.86 -1.12
C GLU A 168 -30.21 -14.49 -1.79
N THR A 169 -30.34 -13.41 -1.01
CA THR A 169 -30.11 -12.05 -1.50
C THR A 169 -28.64 -11.85 -1.85
N ILE A 170 -27.71 -12.28 -0.99
CA ILE A 170 -26.27 -12.19 -1.28
C ILE A 170 -25.92 -13.03 -2.49
N ASP A 171 -26.38 -14.27 -2.59
CA ASP A 171 -26.13 -15.15 -3.74
C ASP A 171 -26.52 -14.48 -5.06
N ARG A 172 -27.71 -13.88 -5.11
CA ARG A 172 -28.20 -13.16 -6.31
C ARG A 172 -27.38 -11.92 -6.63
N VAL A 173 -27.00 -11.16 -5.58
CA VAL A 173 -26.18 -9.95 -5.77
C VAL A 173 -24.78 -10.30 -6.23
N VAL A 174 -24.16 -11.34 -5.65
CA VAL A 174 -22.84 -11.82 -6.04
C VAL A 174 -22.83 -12.34 -7.49
N GLN A 175 -23.90 -13.04 -7.92
CA GLN A 175 -24.03 -13.43 -9.32
C GLN A 175 -24.12 -12.24 -10.27
N LYS A 176 -24.90 -11.20 -9.91
CA LYS A 176 -24.92 -9.94 -10.68
C LYS A 176 -23.55 -9.27 -10.72
N GLN A 177 -22.89 -9.21 -9.57
CA GLN A 177 -21.53 -8.65 -9.47
C GLN A 177 -20.55 -9.39 -10.38
N ALA A 178 -20.62 -10.70 -10.43
CA ALA A 178 -19.77 -11.53 -11.28
C ALA A 178 -19.89 -11.16 -12.77
N VAL A 179 -21.11 -10.86 -13.23
CA VAL A 179 -21.39 -10.48 -14.63
C VAL A 179 -20.76 -9.13 -14.99
N ILE A 180 -20.91 -8.13 -14.11
CA ILE A 180 -20.46 -6.75 -14.38
C ILE A 180 -19.04 -6.45 -13.87
N PHE A 181 -18.39 -7.42 -13.23
CA PHE A 181 -17.15 -7.19 -12.48
C PHE A 181 -16.06 -6.54 -13.34
N LYS A 182 -15.79 -7.07 -14.51
CA LYS A 182 -14.76 -6.55 -15.41
C LYS A 182 -15.08 -5.14 -15.89
N GLU A 183 -16.33 -4.89 -16.24
CA GLU A 183 -16.78 -3.57 -16.70
C GLU A 183 -16.71 -2.53 -15.59
N TYR A 184 -17.09 -2.90 -14.37
CA TYR A 184 -17.02 -2.01 -13.21
C TYR A 184 -15.58 -1.73 -12.78
N THR A 185 -14.71 -2.74 -12.81
CA THR A 185 -13.28 -2.60 -12.46
C THR A 185 -12.40 -2.07 -13.58
N ALA A 186 -12.98 -1.80 -14.76
CA ALA A 186 -12.30 -1.20 -15.90
C ALA A 186 -11.92 0.27 -15.60
N THR A 187 -10.89 0.43 -14.80
CA THR A 187 -10.31 1.70 -14.41
C THR A 187 -8.83 1.67 -14.70
N PHE A 188 -8.23 2.82 -14.94
CA PHE A 188 -6.77 2.93 -14.97
C PHE A 188 -6.31 3.91 -13.92
N SER A 189 -5.14 3.66 -13.38
CA SER A 189 -4.54 4.44 -12.30
C SER A 189 -3.16 4.88 -12.73
N THR A 190 -3.11 6.06 -13.35
CA THR A 190 -1.85 6.78 -13.58
C THR A 190 -1.99 8.19 -13.02
N PRO A 191 -0.92 8.80 -12.49
CA PRO A 191 -0.99 10.13 -11.86
C PRO A 191 -1.71 11.20 -12.68
N LEU A 192 -1.49 11.27 -14.00
CA LEU A 192 -2.17 12.24 -14.85
C LEU A 192 -3.65 11.93 -15.08
N ALA A 193 -3.98 10.65 -15.27
CA ALA A 193 -5.37 10.22 -15.42
C ALA A 193 -6.16 10.47 -14.14
N ASP A 194 -5.58 10.17 -12.97
CA ASP A 194 -6.21 10.39 -11.66
C ASP A 194 -6.43 11.89 -11.37
N ILE A 195 -5.47 12.73 -11.75
CA ILE A 195 -5.62 14.20 -11.67
C ILE A 195 -6.75 14.69 -12.60
N ALA A 196 -6.76 14.25 -13.86
CA ALA A 196 -7.80 14.62 -14.80
C ALA A 196 -9.19 14.14 -14.35
N PHE A 197 -9.28 12.90 -13.86
CA PHE A 197 -10.50 12.34 -13.27
C PHE A 197 -10.99 13.20 -12.10
N SER A 198 -10.10 13.51 -11.17
CA SER A 198 -10.46 14.31 -9.98
C SER A 198 -10.93 15.71 -10.33
N ILE A 199 -10.30 16.37 -11.30
CA ILE A 199 -10.71 17.70 -11.79
C ILE A 199 -12.11 17.64 -12.42
N ILE A 200 -12.35 16.66 -13.29
CA ILE A 200 -13.62 16.51 -13.99
C ILE A 200 -14.73 16.15 -13.01
N ARG A 201 -14.49 15.17 -12.14
CA ARG A 201 -15.46 14.76 -11.10
C ARG A 201 -15.79 15.90 -10.15
N TYR A 202 -14.77 16.66 -9.69
CA TYR A 202 -14.97 17.84 -8.85
C TYR A 202 -15.95 18.84 -9.48
N ALA A 203 -15.80 19.13 -10.77
CA ALA A 203 -16.68 20.06 -11.47
C ALA A 203 -18.12 19.55 -11.58
N LEU A 204 -18.31 18.25 -11.86
CA LEU A 204 -19.63 17.61 -11.94
C LEU A 204 -20.32 17.58 -10.56
N GLU A 205 -19.60 17.17 -9.51
CA GLU A 205 -20.15 17.11 -8.15
C GLU A 205 -20.48 18.50 -7.60
N LYS A 206 -19.65 19.51 -7.86
CA LYS A 206 -19.88 20.89 -7.44
C LYS A 206 -21.14 21.48 -8.07
N GLU A 207 -21.42 21.18 -9.34
CA GLU A 207 -22.62 21.63 -10.03
C GLU A 207 -23.89 20.99 -9.47
N SER A 208 -23.83 19.72 -9.07
CA SER A 208 -24.96 18.99 -8.47
C SER A 208 -25.41 19.59 -7.12
N ILE A 209 -24.56 20.36 -6.45
CA ILE A 209 -24.82 21.01 -5.16
C ILE A 209 -25.35 22.43 -5.34
N SER A 210 -25.17 23.04 -6.52
CA SER A 210 -25.57 24.41 -6.77
C SER A 210 -27.10 24.54 -6.88
N PRO A 211 -27.76 25.55 -6.21
CA PRO A 211 -29.21 25.68 -6.19
C PRO A 211 -29.87 25.95 -7.55
N THR A 212 -29.07 26.19 -8.60
CA THR A 212 -29.55 26.55 -9.94
C THR A 212 -30.01 25.37 -10.80
N SER A 213 -29.79 24.11 -10.36
CA SER A 213 -30.24 22.93 -11.10
C SER A 213 -31.67 22.46 -10.79
N ALA A 214 -32.39 23.18 -9.91
CA ALA A 214 -33.79 22.91 -9.55
C ALA A 214 -34.79 23.60 -10.49
N GLY A 215 -34.58 23.53 -11.80
CA GLY A 215 -35.51 24.19 -12.71
C GLY A 215 -35.39 23.72 -14.15
N THR A 216 -36.12 22.70 -14.54
CA THR A 216 -36.94 22.51 -15.77
C THR A 216 -37.20 21.02 -16.03
N ASP A 217 -37.94 20.36 -15.11
CA ASP A 217 -38.74 19.24 -15.54
C ASP A 217 -40.12 19.33 -14.87
N LYS A 218 -41.06 19.90 -15.60
CA LYS A 218 -42.45 20.05 -15.17
C LYS A 218 -43.29 18.87 -15.63
N SER A 219 -42.86 17.65 -15.38
CA SER A 219 -43.71 16.47 -15.62
C SER A 219 -43.25 15.27 -14.79
N ALA A 220 -43.36 15.35 -13.48
CA ALA A 220 -43.38 14.17 -12.63
C ALA A 220 -44.21 14.46 -11.39
N ASP A 221 -45.10 13.52 -11.04
CA ASP A 221 -46.03 13.55 -9.94
C ASP A 221 -45.44 14.04 -8.62
N LYS A 222 -46.20 14.89 -7.92
CA LYS A 222 -45.92 15.45 -6.61
C LYS A 222 -45.72 14.35 -5.55
N LYS A 223 -44.53 13.79 -5.43
CA LYS A 223 -43.98 13.32 -4.16
C LYS A 223 -42.96 14.33 -3.70
N THR A 224 -43.20 14.92 -2.55
CA THR A 224 -42.35 15.92 -1.89
C THR A 224 -40.92 15.42 -1.87
N PRO A 225 -39.93 16.14 -2.44
CA PRO A 225 -38.55 15.74 -2.31
C PRO A 225 -38.15 15.90 -0.83
N GLU A 226 -37.79 14.80 -0.18
CA GLU A 226 -37.17 14.84 1.13
C GLU A 226 -35.93 15.73 1.04
N LYS A 227 -35.86 16.74 1.93
CA LYS A 227 -34.65 17.58 2.05
C LYS A 227 -33.46 16.64 2.31
N PRO A 228 -32.34 16.79 1.54
CA PRO A 228 -31.15 16.01 1.79
C PRO A 228 -30.77 16.12 3.28
N LEU A 229 -30.57 14.97 3.95
CA LEU A 229 -30.13 14.94 5.34
C LEU A 229 -28.83 15.75 5.48
N ALA A 230 -28.64 16.39 6.63
CA ALA A 230 -27.43 17.18 6.93
C ALA A 230 -26.14 16.33 6.73
N ALA A 231 -26.20 15.04 7.00
CA ALA A 231 -25.13 14.06 6.76
C ALA A 231 -24.70 13.97 5.28
N ASP A 232 -25.67 14.02 4.33
CA ASP A 232 -25.38 13.97 2.89
C ASP A 232 -24.57 15.19 2.41
N LYS A 233 -24.84 16.39 2.97
CA LYS A 233 -24.09 17.61 2.65
C LYS A 233 -22.67 17.59 3.19
N THR A 234 -22.44 16.99 4.34
CA THR A 234 -21.10 16.87 4.95
C THR A 234 -20.24 15.92 4.13
N VAL A 235 -20.76 14.75 3.80
CA VAL A 235 -20.07 13.75 2.96
C VAL A 235 -19.71 14.32 1.59
N LYS A 236 -20.63 15.07 0.97
CA LYS A 236 -20.35 15.73 -0.32
C LYS A 236 -19.28 16.83 -0.22
N LYS A 237 -19.25 17.57 0.88
CA LYS A 237 -18.20 18.59 1.11
C LYS A 237 -16.83 17.91 1.29
N GLU A 238 -16.74 16.86 2.07
CA GLU A 238 -15.52 16.10 2.25
C GLU A 238 -15.00 15.52 0.94
N LEU A 239 -15.88 14.94 0.12
CA LEU A 239 -15.54 14.47 -1.23
C LEU A 239 -14.95 15.58 -2.11
N LEU A 240 -15.55 16.78 -2.11
CA LEU A 240 -15.03 17.91 -2.88
C LEU A 240 -13.66 18.39 -2.38
N GLU A 241 -13.43 18.38 -1.07
CA GLU A 241 -12.13 18.74 -0.49
C GLU A 241 -11.06 17.70 -0.87
N GLU A 242 -11.41 16.41 -0.84
CA GLU A 242 -10.53 15.33 -1.27
C GLU A 242 -10.18 15.42 -2.76
N LEU A 243 -11.18 15.52 -3.64
CA LEU A 243 -10.97 15.66 -5.08
C LEU A 243 -10.11 16.89 -5.42
N ARG A 244 -10.31 18.01 -4.70
CA ARG A 244 -9.48 19.20 -4.85
C ARG A 244 -8.04 18.96 -4.40
N ALA A 245 -7.83 18.29 -3.28
CA ALA A 245 -6.50 17.97 -2.78
C ALA A 245 -5.74 17.06 -3.74
N GLN A 246 -6.38 16.01 -4.25
CA GLN A 246 -5.82 15.11 -5.27
C GLN A 246 -5.46 15.87 -6.55
N SER A 247 -6.35 16.73 -7.04
CA SER A 247 -6.13 17.56 -8.23
C SER A 247 -4.91 18.49 -8.10
N LEU A 248 -4.59 18.95 -6.90
CA LEU A 248 -3.50 19.89 -6.62
C LEU A 248 -2.26 19.23 -6.01
N SER A 249 -2.17 17.89 -6.05
CA SER A 249 -0.99 17.16 -5.57
C SER A 249 0.30 17.66 -6.21
N PRO A 250 1.35 17.99 -5.43
CA PRO A 250 2.62 18.48 -5.94
C PRO A 250 3.55 17.36 -6.43
N THR A 251 3.07 16.12 -6.52
CA THR A 251 3.88 14.97 -6.94
C THR A 251 4.45 15.21 -8.32
N ALA A 252 5.77 15.01 -8.46
CA ALA A 252 6.46 15.11 -9.74
C ALA A 252 6.00 13.97 -10.68
N ILE A 253 5.73 14.32 -11.93
CA ILE A 253 5.23 13.39 -12.94
C ILE A 253 6.22 13.31 -14.09
N ALA A 254 6.69 12.10 -14.39
CA ALA A 254 7.55 11.82 -15.54
C ALA A 254 6.69 11.44 -16.75
N LEU A 255 6.55 12.36 -17.72
CA LEU A 255 5.64 12.20 -18.86
C LEU A 255 5.96 10.96 -19.73
N ASP A 256 7.23 10.63 -19.90
CA ASP A 256 7.67 9.44 -20.64
C ASP A 256 7.27 8.13 -19.94
N TYR A 257 7.23 8.13 -18.62
CA TYR A 257 6.75 6.99 -17.83
C TYR A 257 5.22 6.94 -17.80
N GLU A 258 4.55 8.08 -17.68
CA GLU A 258 3.08 8.17 -17.78
C GLU A 258 2.56 7.61 -19.12
N GLU A 259 3.22 7.93 -20.24
CA GLU A 259 2.85 7.39 -21.56
C GLU A 259 2.91 5.86 -21.57
N VAL A 260 3.97 5.28 -20.99
CA VAL A 260 4.14 3.83 -20.93
C VAL A 260 3.12 3.17 -20.01
N ARG A 261 2.87 3.77 -18.84
CA ARG A 261 1.87 3.27 -17.89
C ARG A 261 0.46 3.30 -18.47
N LEU A 262 0.07 4.42 -19.06
CA LEU A 262 -1.25 4.56 -19.68
C LEU A 262 -1.42 3.56 -20.83
N ALA A 263 -0.41 3.39 -21.69
CA ALA A 263 -0.46 2.39 -22.75
C ALA A 263 -0.67 0.97 -22.21
N GLY A 264 0.09 0.57 -21.17
CA GLY A 264 -0.04 -0.74 -20.53
C GLY A 264 -1.41 -0.97 -19.87
N GLU A 265 -1.98 0.05 -19.22
CA GLU A 265 -3.33 -0.04 -18.67
C GLU A 265 -4.40 -0.17 -19.77
N LEU A 266 -4.28 0.57 -20.87
CA LEU A 266 -5.19 0.45 -22.01
C LEU A 266 -5.08 -0.91 -22.69
N GLU A 267 -3.86 -1.48 -22.82
CA GLU A 267 -3.63 -2.84 -23.32
C GLU A 267 -4.31 -3.88 -22.43
N PHE A 268 -4.15 -3.75 -21.12
CA PHE A 268 -4.78 -4.65 -20.16
C PHE A 268 -6.31 -4.59 -20.26
N LEU A 269 -6.89 -3.40 -20.29
CA LEU A 269 -8.34 -3.24 -20.41
C LEU A 269 -8.89 -3.79 -21.71
N LEU A 270 -8.18 -3.61 -22.82
CA LEU A 270 -8.54 -4.20 -24.12
C LEU A 270 -8.50 -5.73 -24.07
N SER A 271 -7.61 -6.33 -23.27
CA SER A 271 -7.54 -7.78 -23.10
C SER A 271 -8.67 -8.36 -22.23
N GLU A 272 -9.23 -7.58 -21.32
CA GLU A 272 -10.25 -8.03 -20.37
C GLU A 272 -11.68 -7.68 -20.80
N LEU A 273 -11.87 -6.60 -21.55
CA LEU A 273 -13.17 -6.13 -22.02
C LEU A 273 -13.39 -6.50 -23.50
N SER A 274 -14.65 -6.53 -23.91
CA SER A 274 -14.97 -6.74 -25.32
C SER A 274 -14.65 -5.50 -26.16
N ALA A 275 -14.25 -5.69 -27.44
CA ALA A 275 -14.04 -4.59 -28.37
C ALA A 275 -15.32 -3.77 -28.65
N GLY A 276 -16.49 -4.30 -28.35
CA GLY A 276 -17.77 -3.60 -28.44
C GLY A 276 -18.16 -2.81 -27.20
N ASP A 277 -17.42 -2.95 -26.11
CA ASP A 277 -17.71 -2.23 -24.86
C ASP A 277 -17.64 -0.70 -25.07
N PRO A 278 -18.64 0.08 -24.62
CA PRO A 278 -18.68 1.53 -24.79
C PRO A 278 -17.45 2.24 -24.23
N PHE A 279 -16.89 1.74 -23.12
CA PHE A 279 -15.68 2.29 -22.53
C PHE A 279 -14.45 2.06 -23.42
N VAL A 280 -14.29 0.83 -23.97
CA VAL A 280 -13.21 0.52 -24.92
C VAL A 280 -13.33 1.38 -26.17
N ARG A 281 -14.53 1.54 -26.70
CA ARG A 281 -14.76 2.40 -27.88
C ARG A 281 -14.46 3.87 -27.60
N SER A 282 -14.86 4.38 -26.45
CA SER A 282 -14.52 5.75 -26.05
C SER A 282 -13.03 5.97 -25.84
N MET A 283 -12.28 4.94 -25.40
CA MET A 283 -10.83 5.00 -25.25
C MET A 283 -10.11 4.92 -26.59
N LEU A 284 -10.43 3.90 -27.41
CA LEU A 284 -9.63 3.49 -28.56
C LEU A 284 -10.24 3.89 -29.92
N GLY A 285 -11.41 4.50 -29.91
CA GLY A 285 -12.11 5.00 -31.10
C GLY A 285 -13.31 4.14 -31.54
N GLU A 286 -14.26 4.77 -32.21
CA GLU A 286 -15.55 4.17 -32.61
C GLU A 286 -15.52 3.45 -33.96
N GLY A 287 -14.38 3.47 -34.65
CA GLY A 287 -14.21 2.82 -35.96
C GLY A 287 -14.28 1.29 -35.94
N SER A 288 -14.30 0.69 -37.10
CA SER A 288 -14.20 -0.77 -37.27
C SER A 288 -12.85 -1.31 -36.79
N ILE A 289 -11.81 -0.48 -36.80
CA ILE A 289 -10.47 -0.79 -36.33
C ILE A 289 -10.18 0.15 -35.14
N LEU A 290 -9.93 -0.45 -33.96
CA LEU A 290 -9.52 0.30 -32.78
C LEU A 290 -8.10 0.83 -32.96
N ARG A 291 -7.83 2.01 -32.41
CA ARG A 291 -6.48 2.58 -32.35
C ARG A 291 -5.59 1.76 -31.42
N ALA A 292 -4.29 1.73 -31.73
CA ALA A 292 -3.34 1.08 -30.83
C ALA A 292 -3.28 1.81 -29.47
N PRO A 293 -3.31 1.10 -28.34
CA PRO A 293 -3.19 1.68 -26.99
C PRO A 293 -2.02 2.65 -26.83
N ALA A 294 -0.85 2.32 -27.38
CA ALA A 294 0.33 3.17 -27.34
C ALA A 294 0.15 4.52 -28.07
N ASP A 295 -0.57 4.53 -29.21
CA ASP A 295 -0.86 5.77 -29.93
C ASP A 295 -1.85 6.65 -29.18
N VAL A 296 -2.85 6.04 -28.55
CA VAL A 296 -3.83 6.78 -27.71
C VAL A 296 -3.15 7.37 -26.49
N ALA A 297 -2.32 6.58 -25.79
CA ALA A 297 -1.57 7.04 -24.64
C ALA A 297 -0.64 8.22 -25.00
N ARG A 298 0.11 8.09 -26.09
CA ARG A 298 0.99 9.15 -26.59
C ARG A 298 0.21 10.45 -26.89
N ASP A 299 -0.94 10.35 -27.55
CA ASP A 299 -1.76 11.52 -27.90
C ASP A 299 -2.41 12.16 -26.67
N ALA A 300 -2.76 11.37 -25.65
CA ALA A 300 -3.30 11.88 -24.40
C ALA A 300 -2.24 12.58 -23.53
N ILE A 301 -0.98 12.13 -23.61
CA ILE A 301 0.12 12.66 -22.78
C ILE A 301 0.84 13.82 -23.50
N ARG A 302 1.04 13.73 -24.81
CA ARG A 302 1.81 14.74 -25.54
C ARG A 302 1.08 16.08 -25.56
N GLY A 303 1.73 17.09 -24.97
CA GLY A 303 1.21 18.46 -24.91
C GLY A 303 0.22 18.72 -23.77
N THR A 304 0.04 17.78 -22.84
CA THR A 304 -0.74 18.06 -21.62
C THR A 304 -0.02 19.07 -20.71
N HIS A 305 -0.78 19.98 -20.15
CA HIS A 305 -0.32 20.96 -19.17
C HIS A 305 -0.68 20.55 -17.73
N LEU A 306 -1.20 19.34 -17.52
CA LEU A 306 -1.58 18.84 -16.18
C LEU A 306 -0.39 18.61 -15.24
N THR A 307 0.85 18.71 -15.69
CA THR A 307 2.02 18.78 -14.82
C THR A 307 2.12 20.13 -14.07
N ASP A 308 1.49 21.18 -14.60
CA ASP A 308 1.44 22.52 -13.98
C ASP A 308 0.25 22.65 -13.03
N ILE A 309 0.55 22.86 -11.74
CA ILE A 309 -0.45 23.07 -10.68
C ILE A 309 -1.29 24.34 -10.93
N ALA A 310 -0.71 25.39 -11.50
CA ALA A 310 -1.43 26.63 -11.82
C ALA A 310 -2.50 26.37 -12.90
N PHE A 311 -2.16 25.59 -13.93
CA PHE A 311 -3.12 25.17 -14.94
C PHE A 311 -4.25 24.33 -14.35
N ARG A 312 -3.95 23.34 -13.49
CA ARG A 312 -4.98 22.54 -12.79
C ARG A 312 -5.92 23.42 -11.97
N LYS A 313 -5.38 24.44 -11.30
CA LYS A 313 -6.17 25.41 -10.53
C LYS A 313 -7.13 26.20 -11.42
N THR A 314 -6.70 26.62 -12.61
CA THR A 314 -7.59 27.34 -13.56
C THR A 314 -8.77 26.48 -14.01
N LEU A 315 -8.56 25.16 -14.19
CA LEU A 315 -9.63 24.22 -14.53
C LEU A 315 -10.63 24.03 -13.37
N LEU A 316 -10.11 23.86 -12.14
CA LEU A 316 -10.95 23.71 -10.94
C LEU A 316 -11.79 24.96 -10.66
N ASP A 317 -11.19 26.15 -10.77
CA ASP A 317 -11.87 27.43 -10.52
C ASP A 317 -12.88 27.75 -11.61
N GLY A 318 -12.56 27.41 -12.88
CA GLY A 318 -13.45 27.61 -14.04
C GLY A 318 -14.57 26.58 -14.18
N GLY A 319 -14.47 25.47 -13.43
CA GLY A 319 -15.48 24.40 -13.34
C GLY A 319 -15.80 23.77 -14.70
N ARG A 320 -17.04 23.26 -14.86
CA ARG A 320 -17.48 22.52 -16.05
C ARG A 320 -17.21 23.25 -17.36
N LYS A 321 -17.48 24.56 -17.42
CA LYS A 321 -17.25 25.37 -18.63
C LYS A 321 -15.79 25.40 -19.06
N ALA A 322 -14.86 25.46 -18.11
CA ALA A 322 -13.42 25.42 -18.41
C ALA A 322 -13.01 24.05 -18.92
N ILE A 323 -13.53 22.97 -18.34
CA ILE A 323 -13.26 21.58 -18.76
C ILE A 323 -13.81 21.32 -20.16
N GLU A 324 -15.03 21.75 -20.47
CA GLU A 324 -15.64 21.57 -21.80
C GLU A 324 -14.89 22.32 -22.91
N ARG A 325 -14.35 23.50 -22.60
CA ARG A 325 -13.57 24.31 -23.52
C ARG A 325 -12.10 23.94 -23.60
N SER A 326 -11.63 23.09 -22.66
CA SER A 326 -10.23 22.70 -22.63
C SER A 326 -9.84 21.91 -23.86
N THR A 327 -8.71 22.27 -24.45
CA THR A 327 -8.05 21.54 -25.54
C THR A 327 -6.89 20.71 -25.06
N ASP A 328 -6.64 20.69 -23.74
CA ASP A 328 -5.62 19.83 -23.15
C ASP A 328 -5.89 18.36 -23.48
N PRO A 329 -4.91 17.63 -24.04
CA PRO A 329 -5.15 16.29 -24.58
C PRO A 329 -5.65 15.30 -23.53
N MET A 330 -5.11 15.33 -22.31
CA MET A 330 -5.52 14.44 -21.22
C MET A 330 -6.94 14.78 -20.74
N ILE A 331 -7.28 16.06 -20.63
CA ILE A 331 -8.66 16.48 -20.30
C ILE A 331 -9.63 16.05 -21.40
N VAL A 332 -9.26 16.22 -22.68
CA VAL A 332 -10.09 15.80 -23.84
C VAL A 332 -10.31 14.29 -23.83
N PHE A 333 -9.28 13.50 -23.48
CA PHE A 333 -9.36 12.05 -23.33
C PHE A 333 -10.29 11.68 -22.18
N MET A 334 -10.02 12.17 -20.97
CA MET A 334 -10.72 11.77 -19.76
C MET A 334 -12.18 12.25 -19.69
N ARG A 335 -12.52 13.42 -20.27
CA ARG A 335 -13.91 13.89 -20.22
C ARG A 335 -14.92 13.02 -20.99
N LYS A 336 -14.44 12.13 -21.88
CA LYS A 336 -15.26 11.13 -22.57
C LYS A 336 -15.52 9.90 -21.69
N LEU A 337 -14.57 9.58 -20.82
CA LEU A 337 -14.55 8.36 -20.03
C LEU A 337 -15.20 8.52 -18.66
N VAL A 338 -14.98 9.69 -18.03
CA VAL A 338 -15.46 9.95 -16.66
C VAL A 338 -16.99 9.78 -16.54
N PRO A 339 -17.85 10.28 -17.45
CA PRO A 339 -19.29 10.06 -17.36
C PRO A 339 -19.68 8.58 -17.40
N LEU A 340 -19.07 7.78 -18.29
CA LEU A 340 -19.30 6.34 -18.39
C LEU A 340 -18.87 5.60 -17.11
N TRP A 341 -17.78 6.05 -16.53
CA TRP A 341 -17.28 5.51 -15.28
C TRP A 341 -18.22 5.80 -14.11
N LEU A 342 -18.70 7.06 -13.99
CA LEU A 342 -19.64 7.44 -12.95
C LEU A 342 -20.98 6.72 -13.08
N GLU A 343 -21.45 6.47 -14.31
CA GLU A 343 -22.65 5.65 -14.56
C GLU A 343 -22.46 4.21 -14.05
N ARG A 344 -21.31 3.59 -14.33
CA ARG A 344 -20.97 2.25 -13.82
C ARG A 344 -20.84 2.24 -12.30
N GLU A 345 -20.24 3.27 -11.71
CA GLU A 345 -20.15 3.43 -10.25
C GLU A 345 -21.54 3.54 -9.61
N GLU A 346 -22.42 4.34 -10.21
CA GLU A 346 -23.79 4.49 -9.74
C GLU A 346 -24.58 3.18 -9.86
N TYR A 347 -24.47 2.49 -11.00
CA TYR A 347 -25.10 1.18 -11.18
C TYR A 347 -24.61 0.18 -10.12
N HIS A 348 -23.30 0.10 -9.90
CA HIS A 348 -22.70 -0.80 -8.91
C HIS A 348 -23.16 -0.46 -7.49
N ARG A 349 -23.16 0.83 -7.14
CA ARG A 349 -23.65 1.29 -5.83
C ARG A 349 -25.09 0.86 -5.58
N ASN A 350 -25.97 1.09 -6.52
CA ASN A 350 -27.40 0.87 -6.36
C ASN A 350 -27.80 -0.62 -6.47
N ASN A 351 -27.14 -1.40 -7.34
CA ASN A 351 -27.51 -2.78 -7.64
C ASN A 351 -26.68 -3.83 -6.93
N ILE A 352 -25.48 -3.48 -6.44
CA ILE A 352 -24.56 -4.39 -5.76
C ILE A 352 -24.31 -3.94 -4.33
N GLN A 353 -23.72 -2.77 -4.11
CA GLN A 353 -23.26 -2.35 -2.77
C GLN A 353 -24.43 -2.19 -1.79
N ALA A 354 -25.47 -1.44 -2.16
CA ALA A 354 -26.58 -1.16 -1.26
C ALA A 354 -27.34 -2.43 -0.86
N PRO A 355 -27.82 -3.30 -1.79
CA PRO A 355 -28.49 -4.53 -1.41
C PRO A 355 -27.58 -5.53 -0.67
N LEU A 356 -26.27 -5.57 -1.01
CA LEU A 356 -25.30 -6.40 -0.32
C LEU A 356 -25.12 -5.94 1.13
N ALA A 357 -24.98 -4.63 1.37
CA ALA A 357 -24.81 -4.06 2.70
C ALA A 357 -25.99 -4.40 3.61
N VAL A 358 -27.23 -4.25 3.12
CA VAL A 358 -28.45 -4.61 3.87
C VAL A 358 -28.49 -6.09 4.21
N ALA A 359 -28.12 -6.97 3.26
CA ALA A 359 -28.13 -8.41 3.50
C ALA A 359 -26.99 -8.84 4.46
N LEU A 360 -25.81 -8.24 4.36
CA LEU A 360 -24.70 -8.48 5.28
C LEU A 360 -25.02 -8.00 6.70
N GLU A 361 -25.71 -6.86 6.85
CA GLU A 361 -26.21 -6.40 8.15
C GLU A 361 -27.13 -7.43 8.79
N LYS A 362 -28.07 -7.99 8.04
CA LYS A 362 -28.95 -9.07 8.54
C LYS A 362 -28.15 -10.29 9.01
N ILE A 363 -27.11 -10.70 8.28
CA ILE A 363 -26.24 -11.81 8.69
C ILE A 363 -25.42 -11.44 9.93
N ALA A 364 -24.94 -10.21 10.04
CA ALA A 364 -24.23 -9.74 11.23
C ALA A 364 -25.11 -9.77 12.47
N LEU A 365 -26.36 -9.29 12.37
CA LEU A 365 -27.36 -9.37 13.43
C LEU A 365 -27.71 -10.83 13.79
N ALA A 366 -27.88 -11.70 12.80
CA ALA A 366 -28.08 -13.12 13.00
C ALA A 366 -26.92 -13.79 13.77
N ARG A 367 -25.68 -13.50 13.38
CA ARG A 367 -24.49 -13.97 14.10
C ARG A 367 -24.48 -13.49 15.55
N PHE A 368 -24.80 -12.22 15.76
CA PHE A 368 -24.85 -11.65 17.10
C PHE A 368 -25.96 -12.30 17.96
N ALA A 369 -27.11 -12.55 17.39
CA ALA A 369 -28.21 -13.26 18.08
C ALA A 369 -27.80 -14.67 18.50
N VAL A 370 -27.06 -15.40 17.63
CA VAL A 370 -26.65 -16.79 17.88
C VAL A 370 -25.43 -16.89 18.79
N TYR A 371 -24.41 -16.07 18.57
CA TYR A 371 -23.09 -16.20 19.22
C TYR A 371 -22.81 -15.09 20.25
N GLY A 372 -23.62 -14.04 20.32
CA GLY A 372 -23.46 -12.93 21.24
C GLY A 372 -22.10 -12.24 21.07
N LYS A 373 -21.49 -11.86 22.20
CA LYS A 373 -20.18 -11.17 22.23
C LYS A 373 -18.98 -12.06 21.87
N SER A 374 -19.18 -13.37 21.71
CA SER A 374 -18.11 -14.28 21.25
C SER A 374 -17.87 -14.24 19.73
N ALA A 375 -18.77 -13.58 18.96
CA ALA A 375 -18.55 -13.34 17.55
C ALA A 375 -17.39 -12.35 17.34
N TYR A 376 -16.29 -12.82 16.75
CA TYR A 376 -15.16 -11.97 16.39
C TYR A 376 -15.44 -11.27 15.04
N PRO A 377 -15.50 -9.94 14.99
CA PRO A 377 -15.82 -9.22 13.76
C PRO A 377 -14.61 -9.16 12.81
N ASP A 378 -14.90 -9.07 11.51
CA ASP A 378 -13.86 -8.77 10.53
C ASP A 378 -13.15 -7.45 10.81
N ALA A 379 -11.88 -7.37 10.44
CA ALA A 379 -11.12 -6.14 10.47
C ALA A 379 -11.68 -5.14 9.45
N ASN A 380 -11.68 -3.86 9.80
CA ASN A 380 -12.26 -2.77 9.01
C ASN A 380 -11.51 -1.44 9.21
N PHE A 381 -10.21 -1.53 9.48
CA PHE A 381 -9.35 -0.39 9.77
C PHE A 381 -9.72 0.38 11.05
N SER A 382 -10.42 -0.26 11.98
CA SER A 382 -10.61 0.27 13.34
C SER A 382 -9.55 -0.28 14.30
N LEU A 383 -9.29 0.47 15.40
CA LEU A 383 -8.32 0.05 16.41
C LEU A 383 -8.67 -1.33 16.97
N ARG A 384 -7.69 -2.25 16.95
CA ARG A 384 -7.78 -3.60 17.50
C ARG A 384 -6.60 -3.90 18.39
N LEU A 385 -6.84 -4.75 19.37
CA LEU A 385 -5.81 -5.35 20.20
C LEU A 385 -5.73 -6.85 19.85
N SER A 386 -4.61 -7.25 19.25
CA SER A 386 -4.34 -8.66 18.97
C SER A 386 -3.42 -9.24 20.02
N VAL A 387 -3.74 -10.42 20.54
CA VAL A 387 -2.99 -11.09 21.62
C VAL A 387 -2.22 -12.26 21.04
N GLY A 388 -0.98 -12.45 21.48
CA GLY A 388 -0.14 -13.57 21.06
C GLY A 388 1.02 -13.80 22.02
N THR A 389 1.95 -14.64 21.60
CA THR A 389 3.20 -14.95 22.29
C THR A 389 4.37 -14.89 21.34
N VAL A 390 5.57 -14.60 21.86
CA VAL A 390 6.82 -14.73 21.09
C VAL A 390 7.12 -16.20 20.86
N GLN A 391 6.96 -16.69 19.62
CA GLN A 391 7.08 -18.12 19.32
C GLN A 391 7.43 -18.37 17.85
N GLY A 392 8.45 -19.21 17.62
CA GLY A 392 8.74 -19.81 16.32
C GLY A 392 7.63 -20.76 15.85
N TYR A 393 7.85 -21.45 14.75
CA TYR A 393 6.87 -22.38 14.17
C TYR A 393 7.56 -23.50 13.41
N SER A 394 6.83 -24.58 13.14
CA SER A 394 7.33 -25.70 12.33
C SER A 394 7.46 -25.28 10.88
N MET A 395 8.63 -25.42 10.31
CA MET A 395 8.96 -25.03 8.94
C MET A 395 9.92 -26.04 8.31
N ASN A 396 9.56 -26.58 7.15
CA ASN A 396 10.42 -27.47 6.36
C ASN A 396 10.99 -28.68 7.16
N GLY A 397 10.19 -29.28 8.03
CA GLY A 397 10.60 -30.42 8.86
C GLY A 397 11.50 -30.07 10.04
N THR A 398 11.70 -28.77 10.33
CA THR A 398 12.45 -28.23 11.47
C THR A 398 11.67 -27.10 12.14
N LEU A 399 12.31 -26.34 12.99
CA LEU A 399 11.72 -25.18 13.67
C LEU A 399 12.34 -23.88 13.17
N ALA A 400 11.51 -22.97 12.70
CA ALA A 400 11.90 -21.58 12.56
C ALA A 400 12.16 -20.99 13.95
N PRO A 401 13.30 -20.30 14.18
CA PRO A 401 13.60 -19.70 15.48
C PRO A 401 12.60 -18.58 15.82
N SER A 402 12.40 -18.30 17.12
CA SER A 402 11.55 -17.18 17.52
C SER A 402 12.17 -15.80 17.23
N GLN A 403 13.49 -15.74 17.01
CA GLN A 403 14.22 -14.52 16.66
C GLN A 403 15.40 -14.83 15.73
N THR A 404 15.77 -13.83 14.91
CA THR A 404 16.98 -13.82 14.10
C THR A 404 18.03 -12.90 14.72
N THR A 405 19.28 -13.06 14.32
CA THR A 405 20.39 -12.24 14.83
C THR A 405 21.23 -11.66 13.69
N LEU A 406 22.09 -10.73 14.02
CA LEU A 406 23.00 -10.11 13.05
C LEU A 406 23.96 -11.15 12.41
N TYR A 407 24.28 -12.27 13.08
CA TYR A 407 24.96 -13.41 12.45
C TYR A 407 24.27 -13.86 11.19
N GLY A 408 22.96 -14.11 11.29
CA GLY A 408 22.17 -14.59 10.16
C GLY A 408 22.05 -13.57 9.04
N LEU A 409 22.04 -12.26 9.34
CA LEU A 409 22.04 -11.22 8.32
C LEU A 409 23.31 -11.29 7.46
N PHE A 410 24.49 -11.39 8.09
CA PHE A 410 25.76 -11.49 7.38
C PHE A 410 25.91 -12.81 6.64
N ASP A 411 25.45 -13.93 7.24
CA ASP A 411 25.43 -15.23 6.58
C ASP A 411 24.54 -15.22 5.35
N ARG A 412 23.36 -14.59 5.43
CA ARG A 412 22.42 -14.43 4.31
C ARG A 412 23.06 -13.63 3.17
N ALA A 413 23.68 -12.48 3.49
CA ALA A 413 24.38 -11.69 2.49
C ALA A 413 25.48 -12.47 1.76
N LEU A 414 26.25 -13.27 2.49
CA LEU A 414 27.32 -14.10 1.93
C LEU A 414 26.75 -15.25 1.06
N SER A 415 25.71 -15.90 1.53
CA SER A 415 25.11 -17.05 0.86
C SER A 415 24.50 -16.70 -0.50
N PHE A 416 24.02 -15.48 -0.67
CA PHE A 416 23.41 -14.99 -1.92
C PHE A 416 24.35 -14.13 -2.78
N ALA A 417 25.60 -13.91 -2.37
CA ALA A 417 26.54 -13.01 -3.05
C ALA A 417 26.80 -13.34 -4.54
N THR A 418 26.56 -14.60 -4.95
CA THR A 418 26.77 -15.06 -6.34
C THR A 418 25.48 -15.56 -7.01
N SER A 419 24.31 -15.28 -6.42
CA SER A 419 23.02 -15.69 -6.97
C SER A 419 22.48 -14.65 -7.94
N ASP A 420 21.44 -15.02 -8.70
CA ASP A 420 20.72 -14.12 -9.61
C ASP A 420 20.02 -12.97 -8.87
N VAL A 421 19.78 -13.12 -7.57
CA VAL A 421 19.17 -12.12 -6.67
C VAL A 421 20.20 -11.45 -5.75
N ALA A 422 21.50 -11.54 -6.07
CA ALA A 422 22.58 -10.98 -5.25
C ALA A 422 22.40 -9.49 -4.94
N SER A 423 21.80 -8.71 -5.85
CA SER A 423 21.51 -7.28 -5.65
C SER A 423 20.67 -7.00 -4.40
N ASP A 424 19.72 -7.89 -4.08
CA ASP A 424 18.81 -7.74 -2.95
C ASP A 424 19.48 -8.04 -1.60
N PHE A 425 20.62 -8.75 -1.65
CA PHE A 425 21.38 -9.17 -0.48
C PHE A 425 22.71 -8.40 -0.30
N ILE A 426 22.91 -7.32 -1.04
CA ILE A 426 24.06 -6.42 -0.82
C ILE A 426 23.95 -5.81 0.57
N LEU A 427 24.99 -5.97 1.38
CA LEU A 427 25.05 -5.34 2.70
C LEU A 427 24.94 -3.83 2.60
N PRO A 428 24.02 -3.19 3.35
CA PRO A 428 24.00 -1.74 3.48
C PRO A 428 25.38 -1.22 3.90
N ALA A 429 25.85 -0.14 3.25
CA ALA A 429 27.21 0.36 3.42
C ALA A 429 27.58 0.61 4.89
N ARG A 430 26.65 1.12 5.70
CA ARG A 430 26.87 1.34 7.14
C ARG A 430 27.03 0.04 7.92
N LEU A 431 26.24 -0.99 7.60
CA LEU A 431 26.39 -2.31 8.22
C LEU A 431 27.71 -2.99 7.81
N ALA A 432 28.08 -2.89 6.53
CA ALA A 432 29.37 -3.39 6.05
C ALA A 432 30.54 -2.70 6.77
N ALA A 433 30.54 -1.36 6.87
CA ALA A 433 31.56 -0.60 7.60
C ALA A 433 31.58 -0.94 9.11
N ASN A 434 30.42 -1.13 9.72
CA ASN A 434 30.32 -1.50 11.15
C ASN A 434 30.89 -2.89 11.42
N ARG A 435 30.74 -3.83 10.47
CA ARG A 435 31.34 -5.16 10.57
C ARG A 435 32.86 -5.11 10.71
N GLU A 436 33.52 -4.16 10.03
CA GLU A 436 34.98 -3.98 10.05
C GLU A 436 35.47 -3.01 11.15
N ALA A 437 34.56 -2.34 11.86
CA ALA A 437 34.91 -1.40 12.91
C ALA A 437 35.59 -2.07 14.12
N PRO A 438 36.30 -1.34 14.99
CA PRO A 438 36.83 -1.86 16.25
C PRO A 438 35.73 -2.52 17.12
N GLN A 439 36.07 -3.55 17.88
CA GLN A 439 35.11 -4.36 18.64
C GLN A 439 34.17 -3.54 19.54
N ARG A 440 34.67 -2.46 20.15
CA ARG A 440 33.90 -1.56 21.03
C ARG A 440 32.81 -0.79 20.26
N ASP A 441 33.04 -0.54 18.97
CA ASP A 441 32.17 0.26 18.10
C ASP A 441 31.24 -0.61 17.25
N ARG A 442 31.45 -1.94 17.25
CA ARG A 442 30.62 -2.89 16.52
C ARG A 442 29.29 -3.13 17.23
N ILE A 443 28.25 -3.38 16.43
CA ILE A 443 27.05 -4.05 16.94
C ILE A 443 27.41 -5.52 17.18
N PRO A 444 27.15 -6.07 18.39
CA PRO A 444 27.43 -7.49 18.64
C PRO A 444 26.67 -8.39 17.65
N LEU A 445 27.35 -9.39 17.10
CA LEU A 445 26.74 -10.30 16.12
C LEU A 445 25.54 -11.09 16.65
N ALA A 446 25.47 -11.31 17.96
CA ALA A 446 24.34 -11.96 18.63
C ALA A 446 23.15 -11.01 18.85
N THR A 447 23.26 -9.73 18.43
CA THR A 447 22.15 -8.77 18.54
C THR A 447 20.94 -9.29 17.77
N PRO A 448 19.76 -9.41 18.41
CA PRO A 448 18.55 -9.83 17.74
C PRO A 448 18.10 -8.77 16.74
N VAL A 449 17.73 -9.20 15.52
CA VAL A 449 17.32 -8.34 14.40
C VAL A 449 15.81 -8.32 14.26
N ASN A 450 15.21 -9.46 13.94
CA ASN A 450 13.77 -9.62 13.87
C ASN A 450 13.31 -10.77 14.77
N PHE A 451 12.05 -10.77 15.13
CA PHE A 451 11.43 -11.83 15.90
C PHE A 451 9.97 -12.01 15.49
N VAL A 452 9.39 -13.15 15.87
CA VAL A 452 8.04 -13.50 15.45
C VAL A 452 7.12 -13.79 16.63
N THR A 453 5.84 -13.45 16.43
CA THR A 453 4.78 -13.68 17.41
C THR A 453 3.56 -14.34 16.77
N THR A 454 2.71 -14.94 17.60
CA THR A 454 1.43 -15.51 17.19
C THR A 454 0.29 -14.48 17.16
N CYS A 455 0.58 -13.17 17.22
CA CYS A 455 -0.45 -12.16 17.08
C CYS A 455 -1.08 -12.24 15.69
N ASP A 456 -2.41 -12.09 15.64
CA ASP A 456 -3.16 -12.04 14.40
C ASP A 456 -3.08 -10.65 13.81
N ILE A 457 -2.44 -10.52 12.65
CA ILE A 457 -2.33 -9.26 11.90
C ILE A 457 -2.74 -9.43 10.44
N VAL A 458 -3.11 -8.34 9.82
CA VAL A 458 -3.25 -8.19 8.36
C VAL A 458 -2.67 -6.85 7.93
N GLY A 459 -2.58 -6.59 6.63
CA GLY A 459 -2.17 -5.29 6.08
C GLY A 459 -2.90 -4.13 6.79
N GLY A 460 -2.16 -3.08 7.14
CA GLY A 460 -2.62 -1.99 8.00
C GLY A 460 -2.02 -2.02 9.41
N ASN A 461 -1.52 -3.19 9.87
CA ASN A 461 -0.79 -3.29 11.14
C ASN A 461 0.70 -2.88 11.03
N SER A 462 1.23 -2.63 9.85
CA SER A 462 2.60 -2.15 9.66
C SER A 462 2.83 -0.85 10.42
N GLY A 463 3.92 -0.78 11.23
CA GLY A 463 4.20 0.32 12.15
C GLY A 463 3.47 0.24 13.50
N SER A 464 2.64 -0.77 13.75
CA SER A 464 1.99 -0.95 15.05
C SER A 464 2.99 -1.31 16.14
N PRO A 465 2.86 -0.74 17.36
CA PRO A 465 3.66 -1.15 18.48
C PRO A 465 3.26 -2.56 18.95
N LEU A 466 4.28 -3.39 19.21
CA LEU A 466 4.13 -4.59 20.02
C LEU A 466 4.44 -4.22 21.46
N ILE A 467 3.52 -4.50 22.36
CA ILE A 467 3.65 -4.20 23.80
C ILE A 467 3.53 -5.46 24.66
N ASN A 468 4.14 -5.43 25.83
CA ASN A 468 3.96 -6.47 26.84
C ASN A 468 2.88 -6.10 27.87
N ARG A 469 2.65 -6.94 28.88
CA ARG A 469 1.62 -6.69 29.93
C ARG A 469 1.93 -5.47 30.82
N ASN A 470 3.15 -4.93 30.78
CA ASN A 470 3.54 -3.73 31.53
C ASN A 470 3.36 -2.45 30.69
N LEU A 471 2.75 -2.55 29.49
CA LEU A 471 2.64 -1.47 28.51
C LEU A 471 4.01 -0.92 28.07
N GLU A 472 5.03 -1.79 28.04
CA GLU A 472 6.33 -1.46 27.50
C GLU A 472 6.37 -1.80 25.99
N PHE A 473 6.97 -0.92 25.17
CA PHE A 473 7.27 -1.19 23.78
C PHE A 473 8.35 -2.28 23.69
N VAL A 474 8.03 -3.39 23.04
CA VAL A 474 8.91 -4.56 22.93
C VAL A 474 9.19 -4.97 21.48
N GLY A 475 8.63 -4.27 20.51
CA GLY A 475 8.85 -4.52 19.10
C GLY A 475 8.03 -3.63 18.20
N LEU A 476 8.43 -3.52 16.93
CA LEU A 476 7.73 -2.79 15.88
C LEU A 476 7.27 -3.77 14.81
N VAL A 477 5.96 -3.88 14.61
CA VAL A 477 5.38 -4.74 13.56
C VAL A 477 5.69 -4.14 12.19
N PHE A 478 6.23 -4.94 11.28
CA PHE A 478 6.46 -4.50 9.91
C PHE A 478 5.94 -5.45 8.84
N ASP A 479 5.82 -6.77 9.14
CA ASP A 479 5.44 -7.77 8.15
C ASP A 479 4.72 -8.96 8.79
N GLY A 480 4.22 -9.89 7.96
CA GLY A 480 3.80 -11.24 8.31
C GLY A 480 4.60 -12.28 7.51
N ASN A 481 4.61 -13.54 7.93
CA ASN A 481 5.15 -14.59 7.07
C ASN A 481 4.13 -15.02 5.99
N ILE A 482 4.58 -15.77 4.98
CA ILE A 482 3.73 -16.18 3.85
C ILE A 482 2.51 -17.00 4.31
N GLU A 483 2.67 -17.79 5.37
CA GLU A 483 1.63 -18.61 5.97
C GLU A 483 0.54 -17.78 6.64
N SER A 484 0.85 -16.53 7.03
CA SER A 484 -0.12 -15.60 7.63
C SER A 484 -1.08 -14.99 6.61
N LEU A 485 -0.74 -14.97 5.32
CA LEU A 485 -1.53 -14.29 4.28
C LEU A 485 -2.92 -14.93 4.08
N SER A 486 -3.05 -16.26 4.24
CA SER A 486 -4.35 -16.95 4.28
C SER A 486 -5.23 -16.49 5.44
N GLY A 487 -4.65 -15.83 6.44
CA GLY A 487 -5.30 -15.22 7.60
C GLY A 487 -6.37 -14.19 7.25
N ARG A 488 -6.34 -13.65 6.02
CA ARG A 488 -7.42 -12.84 5.50
C ARG A 488 -8.79 -13.56 5.53
N PHE A 489 -8.78 -14.90 5.31
CA PHE A 489 -9.99 -15.73 5.26
C PHE A 489 -10.14 -16.60 6.51
N VAL A 490 -9.05 -17.17 7.01
CA VAL A 490 -9.02 -18.00 8.22
C VAL A 490 -7.69 -17.81 8.92
N TYR A 491 -7.73 -17.39 10.18
CA TYR A 491 -6.52 -17.24 10.99
C TYR A 491 -5.79 -18.60 11.14
N ASN A 492 -4.49 -18.59 10.80
CA ASN A 492 -3.62 -19.73 10.90
C ASN A 492 -2.73 -19.62 12.16
N GLU A 493 -3.17 -20.25 13.26
CA GLU A 493 -2.44 -20.22 14.53
C GLU A 493 -1.16 -21.05 14.50
N GLU A 494 -1.12 -22.12 13.70
CA GLU A 494 0.00 -23.07 13.69
C GLU A 494 1.26 -22.46 13.05
N ALA A 495 1.11 -21.82 11.89
CA ALA A 495 2.23 -21.33 11.11
C ALA A 495 2.20 -19.81 10.82
N GLY A 496 1.04 -19.16 10.90
CA GLY A 496 0.94 -17.71 10.71
C GLY A 496 1.68 -16.95 11.80
N ARG A 497 2.56 -16.01 11.41
CA ARG A 497 3.38 -15.23 12.36
C ARG A 497 3.42 -13.76 11.95
N THR A 498 3.34 -12.91 12.98
CA THR A 498 3.67 -11.48 12.89
C THR A 498 5.17 -11.30 12.98
N LEU A 499 5.77 -10.54 12.09
CA LEU A 499 7.18 -10.19 12.08
C LEU A 499 7.40 -8.80 12.69
N CYS A 500 8.36 -8.71 13.61
CA CYS A 500 8.67 -7.46 14.32
C CYS A 500 10.17 -7.14 14.23
N VAL A 501 10.49 -5.85 14.11
CA VAL A 501 11.86 -5.35 14.33
C VAL A 501 12.15 -5.36 15.82
N HIS A 502 13.31 -5.90 16.20
CA HIS A 502 13.67 -6.00 17.61
C HIS A 502 14.17 -4.64 18.15
N PRO A 503 13.69 -4.18 19.32
CA PRO A 503 14.05 -2.86 19.86
C PRO A 503 15.55 -2.70 20.14
N THR A 504 16.27 -3.77 20.49
CA THR A 504 17.73 -3.74 20.64
C THR A 504 18.41 -3.32 19.35
N PHE A 505 17.98 -3.88 18.20
CA PHE A 505 18.60 -3.54 16.91
C PHE A 505 18.35 -2.10 16.52
N ILE A 506 17.15 -1.56 16.79
CA ILE A 506 16.85 -0.14 16.56
C ILE A 506 17.79 0.76 17.39
N ILE A 507 17.96 0.49 18.69
CA ILE A 507 18.82 1.29 19.57
C ILE A 507 20.30 1.18 19.16
N GLU A 508 20.79 -0.03 18.88
CA GLU A 508 22.17 -0.22 18.43
C GLU A 508 22.43 0.47 17.08
N ALA A 509 21.49 0.39 16.15
CA ALA A 509 21.59 1.07 14.86
C ALA A 509 21.59 2.59 15.01
N LEU A 510 20.71 3.16 15.83
CA LEU A 510 20.69 4.59 16.13
C LEU A 510 22.05 5.06 16.66
N ARG A 511 22.65 4.31 17.60
CA ARG A 511 23.92 4.67 18.22
C ARG A 511 25.11 4.46 17.29
N LYS A 512 25.19 3.31 16.59
CA LYS A 512 26.41 2.85 15.93
C LYS A 512 26.38 2.96 14.38
N LEU A 513 25.20 3.06 13.76
CA LEU A 513 25.08 3.21 12.31
C LEU A 513 24.67 4.62 11.90
N TYR A 514 23.76 5.26 12.65
CA TYR A 514 23.15 6.52 12.25
C TYR A 514 23.63 7.73 13.04
N ASN A 515 24.57 7.55 13.99
CA ASN A 515 25.08 8.62 14.85
C ASN A 515 23.95 9.44 15.54
N ALA A 516 22.87 8.76 15.90
CA ALA A 516 21.66 9.33 16.50
C ALA A 516 21.52 8.93 17.98
N GLY A 517 22.62 8.94 18.73
CA GLY A 517 22.68 8.53 20.14
C GLY A 517 21.70 9.28 21.02
N ASN A 518 21.52 10.59 20.80
CA ASN A 518 20.55 11.40 21.53
C ASN A 518 19.10 10.92 21.35
N THR A 519 18.75 10.45 20.13
CA THR A 519 17.42 9.87 19.88
C THR A 519 17.27 8.53 20.59
N ALA A 520 18.33 7.72 20.62
CA ALA A 520 18.32 6.47 21.38
C ALA A 520 18.15 6.72 22.88
N ASP A 521 18.86 7.74 23.45
CA ASP A 521 18.74 8.13 24.85
C ASP A 521 17.32 8.60 25.17
N GLU A 522 16.72 9.39 24.30
CA GLU A 522 15.33 9.84 24.45
C GLU A 522 14.35 8.65 24.48
N LEU A 523 14.50 7.68 23.57
CA LEU A 523 13.67 6.47 23.55
C LEU A 523 13.81 5.64 24.82
N GLU A 524 15.04 5.50 25.34
CA GLU A 524 15.32 4.75 26.57
C GLU A 524 14.98 5.53 27.85
N GLY A 525 14.53 6.79 27.73
CA GLY A 525 14.22 7.65 28.88
C GLY A 525 15.47 8.11 29.63
N ILE A 526 16.64 8.04 29.02
CA ILE A 526 17.88 8.55 29.57
C ILE A 526 17.86 10.08 29.41
N LYS A 527 18.02 10.82 30.49
CA LYS A 527 18.09 12.28 30.42
C LYS A 527 19.33 12.68 29.62
N SER A 528 19.14 13.14 28.41
CA SER A 528 20.22 13.71 27.61
C SER A 528 20.76 14.97 28.29
N ILE A 529 22.08 15.09 28.37
CA ILE A 529 22.73 16.37 28.69
C ILE A 529 22.37 17.32 27.54
N PRO A 530 21.82 18.51 27.77
CA PRO A 530 21.48 19.44 26.70
C PRO A 530 22.74 19.69 25.86
N LEU A 531 22.68 19.40 24.56
CA LEU A 531 23.69 19.90 23.63
C LEU A 531 23.69 21.41 23.72
N ALA A 532 24.90 22.01 23.81
CA ALA A 532 25.06 23.44 23.67
C ALA A 532 24.31 23.89 22.39
N PRO A 533 23.58 25.03 22.43
CA PRO A 533 22.82 25.47 21.27
C PRO A 533 23.77 25.56 20.06
N GLU A 534 23.40 24.92 18.95
CA GLU A 534 24.10 25.09 17.67
C GLU A 534 24.20 26.59 17.42
N THR A 535 25.43 27.11 17.41
CA THR A 535 25.70 28.45 16.98
C THR A 535 25.23 28.56 15.54
N LYS A 536 24.17 29.33 15.31
CA LYS A 536 23.74 29.67 13.96
C LYS A 536 24.97 30.09 13.15
N PRO A 537 25.14 29.60 11.92
CA PRO A 537 26.18 30.15 11.06
C PRO A 537 25.98 31.66 10.99
N SER A 538 26.99 32.40 11.37
CA SER A 538 26.96 33.86 11.30
C SER A 538 26.71 34.25 9.84
N ASP A 539 25.65 35.02 9.59
CA ASP A 539 25.39 35.75 8.34
C ASP A 539 26.53 36.75 8.11
N SER A 540 27.73 36.27 7.79
CA SER A 540 28.79 37.09 7.23
C SER A 540 28.55 37.17 5.73
N LYS A 541 27.95 38.27 5.27
CA LYS A 541 27.96 38.69 3.89
C LYS A 541 29.41 38.66 3.38
N PRO A 542 29.67 38.07 2.20
CA PRO A 542 31.00 38.20 1.58
C PRO A 542 31.27 39.68 1.25
N SER A 543 32.32 40.26 1.83
CA SER A 543 32.81 41.55 1.40
C SER A 543 33.42 41.39 0.00
N GLU A 544 32.82 42.05 -0.97
CA GLU A 544 33.49 42.34 -2.26
C GLU A 544 34.72 43.21 -1.99
N LYS A 545 35.91 42.60 -2.05
CA LYS A 545 37.16 43.29 -2.41
C LYS A 545 38.28 42.25 -2.57
N ASN A 546 38.84 42.27 -3.77
CA ASN A 546 40.08 41.64 -4.26
C ASN A 546 39.93 40.39 -5.13
N LEU A 547 39.39 40.62 -6.33
CA LEU A 547 39.84 39.93 -7.55
C LEU A 547 41.05 40.69 -8.08
N ASP A 548 42.24 40.17 -7.84
CA ASP A 548 43.39 40.37 -8.73
C ASP A 548 44.53 39.40 -8.35
N LYS A 549 45.00 38.68 -9.38
CA LYS A 549 46.23 37.88 -9.46
C LYS A 549 46.13 36.39 -9.18
N VAL A 550 45.76 35.67 -10.23
CA VAL A 550 46.16 34.28 -10.45
C VAL A 550 47.37 34.25 -11.40
N PRO A 551 48.50 33.62 -11.08
CA PRO A 551 49.57 33.37 -12.06
C PRO A 551 49.27 32.07 -12.83
N GLU A 552 49.38 32.17 -14.16
CA GLU A 552 49.47 31.06 -15.11
C GLU A 552 50.60 30.09 -14.72
N LYS A 553 50.33 28.80 -14.67
CA LYS A 553 51.34 27.74 -14.79
C LYS A 553 50.89 26.67 -15.80
N ARG A 554 51.56 26.77 -16.93
CA ARG A 554 52.08 25.77 -17.87
C ARG A 554 51.51 24.35 -17.84
N SER A 555 51.07 23.97 -19.05
CA SER A 555 50.84 22.64 -19.59
C SER A 555 51.99 21.66 -19.32
N GLY A 556 51.66 20.50 -18.79
CA GLY A 556 52.53 19.32 -18.79
C GLY A 556 51.70 18.14 -19.30
N THR A 557 52.10 17.66 -20.47
CA THR A 557 51.66 16.43 -21.12
C THR A 557 51.94 15.23 -20.24
N VAL A 558 50.92 14.35 -20.05
CA VAL A 558 51.13 13.02 -19.49
C VAL A 558 50.71 11.98 -20.52
N ASP A 559 51.66 11.09 -20.79
CA ASP A 559 51.62 9.99 -21.75
C ASP A 559 50.48 8.98 -21.52
N GLU A 560 49.97 8.52 -22.66
CA GLU A 560 49.12 7.33 -22.79
C GLU A 560 49.88 6.06 -22.38
N ALA A 561 49.37 5.30 -21.41
CA ALA A 561 49.78 3.93 -21.14
C ALA A 561 48.72 2.96 -21.63
N LYS A 562 49.08 2.16 -22.63
CA LYS A 562 48.30 1.06 -23.21
C LYS A 562 48.04 -0.07 -22.21
N PRO A 563 46.88 -0.76 -22.34
CA PRO A 563 46.63 -1.97 -21.57
C PRO A 563 47.35 -3.20 -22.14
N PRO A 564 47.72 -4.20 -21.31
CA PRO A 564 48.31 -5.44 -21.80
C PRO A 564 47.25 -6.42 -22.33
N ARG A 565 47.57 -7.00 -23.49
CA ARG A 565 46.90 -8.14 -24.11
C ARG A 565 47.43 -9.47 -23.54
N ASN A 566 46.57 -10.45 -23.62
CA ASN A 566 46.77 -11.90 -23.76
C ASN A 566 46.33 -12.75 -22.59
N MET A 567 45.37 -13.55 -22.88
CA MET A 567 45.24 -14.98 -23.33
C MET A 567 45.12 -15.91 -22.16
N VAL A 568 44.12 -16.80 -22.14
CA VAL A 568 44.11 -18.13 -22.74
C VAL A 568 42.69 -18.76 -22.63
N ARG A 569 42.31 -19.49 -23.69
CA ARG A 569 41.09 -20.32 -23.85
C ARG A 569 41.19 -21.64 -23.06
N ALA A 570 40.05 -22.02 -22.51
CA ALA A 570 39.35 -23.31 -22.52
C ALA A 570 40.14 -24.64 -22.22
N PRO A 571 39.49 -25.71 -21.78
CA PRO A 571 38.29 -26.29 -22.35
C PRO A 571 37.03 -26.11 -21.48
#